data_9995f977182ee7620ef7c40e72334119
#
_entry.id   9995f977182ee7620ef7c40e72334119
#
_cell.length_a   1.000
_cell.length_b   1.000
_cell.length_c   1.000
_cell.angle_alpha   90.00
_cell.angle_beta   90.00
_cell.angle_gamma   90.00
#
_symmetry.space_group_name_H-M   'P 1'
#
loop_
_entity.id
_entity.type
_entity.pdbx_description
1 polymer ?
#
loop_
_entity_poly.entity_id
_entity_poly.type
_entity_poly.pdbx_seq_one_letter_code
_entity_poly.pdbx_strand_id
1 'polypeptide(L)'
;MRRPGRGHWFSRLASVAGASAAGLLLAGVASAEQCRGHVYLTLDTGSMRHAEEIAAILRRHEVQATFFLANEKTPRGDSSLDPSWAGYWKARAEEGHAFGSHTWRHGRFVTDQAGGVRYRPQFGDDAGRTISLTPAAVCEELRRVGTAFAAHTGRGLDALWRAPGGHTTPNALAAAKDCGFAHVRWAEAGFLGDELPSDKYPNRLLLERALRDIRDGDVLMAHLGIWSRKDPFAPMLDPLIAGLKERGLCFRTLREHPGYRAQAVPARLAASAAGGR
;
A
#
# COMPACT_ATOMS: atom_id res chain seq x y z
N MET A 1 -79.84 3.67 -71.83
CA MET A 1 -79.64 4.95 -72.53
C MET A 1 -78.93 5.92 -71.53
N ARG A 2 -77.91 6.62 -72.01
CA ARG A 2 -77.23 7.78 -71.47
C ARG A 2 -76.21 7.58 -70.31
N ARG A 3 -74.93 7.58 -70.64
CA ARG A 3 -73.82 8.21 -69.95
C ARG A 3 -74.09 9.71 -69.84
N PRO A 4 -73.30 10.57 -69.10
CA PRO A 4 -71.96 10.54 -68.51
C PRO A 4 -71.83 11.31 -67.19
N GLY A 5 -70.59 11.40 -66.73
CA GLY A 5 -70.18 12.42 -65.81
C GLY A 5 -68.85 12.13 -65.05
N ARG A 6 -67.75 12.58 -65.66
CA ARG A 6 -66.43 12.62 -65.01
C ARG A 6 -66.38 13.75 -63.97
N GLY A 7 -66.01 13.44 -62.77
CA GLY A 7 -65.65 14.42 -61.75
C GLY A 7 -64.24 14.20 -61.23
N HIS A 8 -63.34 15.14 -61.52
CA HIS A 8 -61.97 15.18 -61.01
C HIS A 8 -61.96 15.56 -59.52
N TRP A 9 -61.41 14.67 -58.73
CA TRP A 9 -61.08 15.01 -57.31
C TRP A 9 -59.59 15.21 -57.19
N PHE A 10 -59.18 16.44 -56.90
CA PHE A 10 -57.81 16.81 -56.52
C PHE A 10 -57.56 16.37 -55.10
N SER A 11 -56.71 15.41 -54.92
CA SER A 11 -56.20 15.04 -53.61
C SER A 11 -55.15 16.07 -53.17
N ARG A 12 -55.46 16.79 -52.14
CA ARG A 12 -54.44 17.60 -51.42
C ARG A 12 -53.63 16.73 -50.50
N LEU A 13 -52.35 16.55 -50.80
CA LEU A 13 -51.36 15.95 -49.90
C LEU A 13 -51.07 16.92 -48.78
N ALA A 14 -51.48 16.59 -47.54
CA ALA A 14 -51.08 17.29 -46.35
C ALA A 14 -49.67 16.73 -45.92
N SER A 15 -48.67 17.58 -46.05
CA SER A 15 -47.33 17.28 -45.51
C SER A 15 -47.32 17.44 -44.00
N VAL A 16 -47.18 16.33 -43.28
CA VAL A 16 -46.95 16.30 -41.85
C VAL A 16 -45.45 16.52 -41.64
N ALA A 17 -45.04 17.70 -41.19
CA ALA A 17 -43.70 18.02 -40.74
C ALA A 17 -43.47 17.32 -39.37
N GLY A 18 -42.76 16.22 -39.39
CA GLY A 18 -42.29 15.54 -38.15
C GLY A 18 -41.15 16.37 -37.53
N ALA A 19 -41.42 17.01 -36.42
CA ALA A 19 -40.36 17.60 -35.61
C ALA A 19 -39.62 16.52 -34.84
N SER A 20 -38.44 16.14 -35.33
CA SER A 20 -37.50 15.28 -34.59
C SER A 20 -36.87 16.07 -33.47
N ALA A 21 -37.33 15.86 -32.25
CA ALA A 21 -36.65 16.34 -31.05
C ALA A 21 -35.38 15.50 -30.86
N ALA A 22 -34.22 16.02 -31.28
CA ALA A 22 -32.93 15.48 -30.93
C ALA A 22 -32.66 15.77 -29.45
N GLY A 23 -32.91 14.76 -28.60
CA GLY A 23 -32.52 14.80 -27.20
C GLY A 23 -31.00 14.78 -27.10
N LEU A 24 -30.37 15.91 -26.77
CA LEU A 24 -28.98 15.95 -26.34
C LEU A 24 -28.86 15.19 -25.02
N LEU A 25 -28.39 13.93 -25.08
CA LEU A 25 -27.85 13.24 -23.93
C LEU A 25 -26.56 13.96 -23.57
N LEU A 26 -26.62 14.88 -22.61
CA LEU A 26 -25.45 15.37 -21.87
C LEU A 26 -24.90 14.19 -21.07
N ALA A 27 -24.01 13.40 -21.70
CA ALA A 27 -23.14 12.50 -20.98
C ALA A 27 -22.29 13.39 -20.05
N GLY A 28 -22.66 13.41 -18.78
CA GLY A 28 -21.85 14.04 -17.75
C GLY A 28 -20.48 13.37 -17.77
N VAL A 29 -19.49 14.04 -18.35
CA VAL A 29 -18.08 13.69 -18.20
C VAL A 29 -17.83 13.85 -16.72
N ALA A 30 -17.77 12.73 -15.98
CA ALA A 30 -17.23 12.73 -14.62
C ALA A 30 -15.83 13.32 -14.76
N SER A 31 -15.67 14.57 -14.36
CA SER A 31 -14.37 15.23 -14.31
C SER A 31 -13.51 14.36 -13.43
N ALA A 32 -12.50 13.69 -14.00
CA ALA A 32 -11.49 13.02 -13.21
C ALA A 32 -10.96 14.08 -12.23
N GLU A 33 -11.23 13.88 -10.96
CA GLU A 33 -10.87 14.82 -9.91
C GLU A 33 -9.36 15.03 -9.98
N GLN A 34 -8.95 16.22 -10.40
CA GLN A 34 -7.57 16.52 -10.73
C GLN A 34 -6.77 16.52 -9.42
N CYS A 35 -5.84 15.57 -9.26
CA CYS A 35 -4.99 15.51 -8.08
C CYS A 35 -4.25 16.83 -7.88
N ARG A 36 -4.42 17.46 -6.72
CA ARG A 36 -3.68 18.65 -6.29
C ARG A 36 -2.36 18.30 -5.61
N GLY A 37 -2.19 17.04 -5.25
CA GLY A 37 -0.99 16.48 -4.64
C GLY A 37 -1.11 14.98 -4.47
N HIS A 38 -0.04 14.34 -4.00
CA HIS A 38 0.03 12.90 -3.79
C HIS A 38 0.47 12.56 -2.38
N VAL A 39 -0.10 11.53 -1.80
CA VAL A 39 0.33 10.93 -0.53
C VAL A 39 0.61 9.44 -0.73
N TYR A 40 1.48 8.90 0.09
CA TYR A 40 1.99 7.55 -0.04
C TYR A 40 1.65 6.75 1.21
N LEU A 41 0.49 6.07 1.20
CA LEU A 41 0.10 5.22 2.32
C LEU A 41 1.02 4.00 2.39
N THR A 42 1.63 3.79 3.56
CA THR A 42 2.44 2.61 3.82
C THR A 42 1.93 1.87 5.05
N LEU A 43 2.01 0.54 5.00
CA LEU A 43 1.47 -0.36 6.01
C LEU A 43 2.52 -1.40 6.39
N ASP A 44 2.94 -1.37 7.65
CA ASP A 44 3.83 -2.37 8.21
C ASP A 44 3.01 -3.58 8.69
N THR A 45 3.57 -4.79 8.71
CA THR A 45 2.82 -6.02 9.02
C THR A 45 2.13 -5.97 10.38
N GLY A 46 2.86 -5.73 11.46
CA GLY A 46 2.29 -5.80 12.81
C GLY A 46 1.63 -7.15 13.10
N SER A 47 0.53 -7.15 13.84
CA SER A 47 -0.17 -8.38 14.22
C SER A 47 -1.04 -8.99 13.12
N MET A 48 -1.20 -8.36 11.98
CA MET A 48 -2.09 -8.78 10.88
C MET A 48 -3.59 -8.90 11.26
N ARG A 49 -3.97 -8.52 12.47
CA ARG A 49 -5.35 -8.70 12.98
C ARG A 49 -6.40 -8.01 12.11
N HIS A 50 -6.06 -6.88 11.52
CA HIS A 50 -6.94 -6.05 10.69
C HIS A 50 -6.59 -6.09 9.21
N ALA A 51 -5.77 -7.04 8.77
CA ALA A 51 -5.27 -7.13 7.40
C ALA A 51 -6.41 -7.18 6.37
N GLU A 52 -7.42 -8.02 6.58
CA GLU A 52 -8.55 -8.17 5.66
C GLU A 52 -9.47 -6.93 5.65
N GLU A 53 -9.71 -6.33 6.81
CA GLU A 53 -10.48 -5.08 6.93
C GLU A 53 -9.80 -3.94 6.17
N ILE A 54 -8.49 -3.76 6.38
CA ILE A 54 -7.71 -2.75 5.67
C ILE A 54 -7.71 -3.01 4.17
N ALA A 55 -7.54 -4.26 3.75
CA ALA A 55 -7.61 -4.62 2.34
C ALA A 55 -8.97 -4.29 1.72
N ALA A 56 -10.07 -4.51 2.45
CA ALA A 56 -11.41 -4.14 1.99
C ALA A 56 -11.58 -2.62 1.88
N ILE A 57 -11.02 -1.84 2.80
CA ILE A 57 -11.02 -0.37 2.75
C ILE A 57 -10.24 0.11 1.52
N LEU A 58 -9.02 -0.40 1.31
CA LEU A 58 -8.19 -0.01 0.16
C LEU A 58 -8.90 -0.28 -1.18
N ARG A 59 -9.53 -1.46 -1.33
CA ARG A 59 -10.32 -1.80 -2.54
C ARG A 59 -11.51 -0.86 -2.72
N ARG A 60 -12.29 -0.59 -1.66
CA ARG A 60 -13.46 0.28 -1.74
C ARG A 60 -13.09 1.69 -2.20
N HIS A 61 -11.94 2.18 -1.78
CA HIS A 61 -11.43 3.48 -2.18
C HIS A 61 -10.56 3.45 -3.43
N GLU A 62 -10.32 2.30 -4.06
CA GLU A 62 -9.42 2.14 -5.21
C GLU A 62 -8.02 2.73 -4.91
N VAL A 63 -7.50 2.47 -3.71
CA VAL A 63 -6.21 2.97 -3.25
C VAL A 63 -5.18 1.86 -3.24
N GLN A 64 -4.04 2.11 -3.87
CA GLN A 64 -2.85 1.28 -3.76
C GLN A 64 -1.93 1.82 -2.67
N ALA A 65 -1.38 0.92 -1.86
CA ALA A 65 -0.47 1.22 -0.77
C ALA A 65 0.87 0.49 -0.96
N THR A 66 1.85 0.82 -0.13
CA THR A 66 3.11 0.06 -0.03
C THR A 66 3.15 -0.67 1.29
N PHE A 67 3.37 -1.99 1.26
CA PHE A 67 3.46 -2.83 2.46
C PHE A 67 4.93 -3.11 2.79
N PHE A 68 5.30 -2.97 4.07
CA PHE A 68 6.60 -3.40 4.58
C PHE A 68 6.43 -4.65 5.42
N LEU A 69 7.04 -5.75 4.98
CA LEU A 69 6.79 -7.08 5.48
C LEU A 69 7.88 -7.56 6.45
N ALA A 70 7.47 -8.08 7.59
CA ALA A 70 8.30 -8.86 8.50
C ALA A 70 7.57 -10.17 8.85
N ASN A 71 8.29 -11.22 9.29
CA ASN A 71 7.65 -12.49 9.65
C ASN A 71 7.15 -12.48 11.11
N GLU A 72 6.19 -11.60 11.36
CA GLU A 72 5.63 -11.39 12.69
C GLU A 72 4.56 -12.41 13.07
N LYS A 73 4.41 -12.67 14.36
CA LYS A 73 3.35 -13.53 14.89
C LYS A 73 1.98 -12.91 14.67
N THR A 74 1.00 -13.77 14.36
CA THR A 74 -0.40 -13.36 14.17
C THR A 74 -1.32 -13.98 15.21
N PRO A 75 -2.56 -13.45 15.39
CA PRO A 75 -3.54 -14.04 16.29
C PRO A 75 -4.00 -15.46 15.90
N ARG A 76 -3.66 -15.91 14.69
CA ARG A 76 -3.98 -17.27 14.21
C ARG A 76 -3.01 -18.31 14.74
N GLY A 77 -1.93 -17.88 15.44
CA GLY A 77 -0.87 -18.77 15.93
C GLY A 77 0.24 -19.05 14.92
N ASP A 78 0.10 -18.53 13.72
CA ASP A 78 1.09 -18.58 12.63
C ASP A 78 1.94 -17.31 12.59
N SER A 79 2.68 -17.12 11.50
CA SER A 79 3.42 -15.90 11.22
C SER A 79 2.96 -15.31 9.88
N SER A 80 3.09 -13.99 9.73
CA SER A 80 2.56 -13.21 8.59
C SER A 80 3.10 -13.62 7.22
N LEU A 81 4.21 -14.33 7.16
CA LEU A 81 4.81 -14.88 5.92
C LEU A 81 4.75 -16.41 5.85
N ASP A 82 3.95 -17.05 6.71
CA ASP A 82 3.68 -18.49 6.60
C ASP A 82 2.74 -18.78 5.41
N PRO A 83 2.72 -20.02 4.88
CA PRO A 83 1.88 -20.40 3.73
C PRO A 83 0.39 -20.10 3.91
N SER A 84 -0.11 -20.05 5.15
CA SER A 84 -1.49 -19.66 5.49
C SER A 84 -1.86 -18.24 5.03
N TRP A 85 -0.88 -17.37 4.82
CA TRP A 85 -1.06 -15.99 4.34
C TRP A 85 -0.77 -15.84 2.84
N ALA A 86 -0.39 -16.90 2.12
CA ALA A 86 -0.03 -16.84 0.71
C ALA A 86 -1.14 -16.24 -0.15
N GLY A 87 -2.40 -16.66 0.08
CA GLY A 87 -3.56 -16.13 -0.64
C GLY A 87 -3.78 -14.63 -0.41
N TYR A 88 -3.57 -14.16 0.82
CA TYR A 88 -3.67 -12.74 1.15
C TYR A 88 -2.63 -11.91 0.39
N TRP A 89 -1.35 -12.31 0.45
CA TRP A 89 -0.27 -11.56 -0.22
C TRP A 89 -0.37 -11.62 -1.73
N LYS A 90 -0.79 -12.77 -2.29
CA LYS A 90 -1.03 -12.91 -3.72
C LYS A 90 -2.11 -11.92 -4.19
N ALA A 91 -3.24 -11.85 -3.51
CA ALA A 91 -4.30 -10.91 -3.84
C ALA A 91 -3.82 -9.45 -3.78
N ARG A 92 -3.08 -9.06 -2.73
CA ARG A 92 -2.50 -7.70 -2.63
C ARG A 92 -1.52 -7.41 -3.77
N ALA A 93 -0.71 -8.38 -4.17
CA ALA A 93 0.21 -8.22 -5.30
C ALA A 93 -0.54 -8.08 -6.64
N GLU A 94 -1.65 -8.79 -6.84
CA GLU A 94 -2.51 -8.70 -8.03
C GLU A 94 -3.27 -7.36 -8.07
N GLU A 95 -3.64 -6.79 -6.94
CA GLU A 95 -4.24 -5.47 -6.81
C GLU A 95 -3.28 -4.30 -7.10
N GLY A 96 -1.99 -4.60 -7.35
CA GLY A 96 -1.01 -3.59 -7.78
C GLY A 96 -0.30 -2.87 -6.63
N HIS A 97 -0.46 -3.33 -5.40
CA HIS A 97 0.30 -2.79 -4.25
C HIS A 97 1.80 -2.99 -4.41
N ALA A 98 2.59 -2.12 -3.78
CA ALA A 98 4.05 -2.22 -3.68
C ALA A 98 4.46 -2.93 -2.37
N PHE A 99 5.66 -3.52 -2.35
CA PHE A 99 6.11 -4.31 -1.20
C PHE A 99 7.59 -4.07 -0.93
N GLY A 100 7.94 -3.81 0.33
CA GLY A 100 9.30 -3.70 0.81
C GLY A 100 9.57 -4.61 2.00
N SER A 101 10.82 -4.67 2.46
CA SER A 101 11.22 -5.46 3.63
C SER A 101 11.11 -4.65 4.92
N HIS A 102 10.62 -5.28 5.99
CA HIS A 102 10.61 -4.75 7.36
C HIS A 102 11.51 -5.55 8.30
N THR A 103 12.53 -6.19 7.75
CA THR A 103 13.40 -7.22 8.34
C THR A 103 12.65 -8.53 8.66
N TRP A 104 13.34 -9.65 8.57
CA TRP A 104 12.69 -10.95 8.81
C TRP A 104 12.18 -11.11 10.24
N ARG A 105 13.04 -10.79 11.23
CA ARG A 105 12.74 -10.99 12.65
C ARG A 105 12.15 -9.75 13.34
N HIS A 106 11.74 -8.72 12.56
CA HIS A 106 11.20 -7.45 13.06
C HIS A 106 12.06 -6.88 14.20
N GLY A 107 13.37 -6.80 13.99
CA GLY A 107 14.30 -6.46 15.05
C GLY A 107 14.76 -5.01 15.02
N ARG A 108 15.13 -4.51 16.20
CA ARG A 108 15.66 -3.16 16.37
C ARG A 108 17.17 -3.11 16.16
N PHE A 109 17.64 -2.22 15.32
CA PHE A 109 19.05 -1.84 15.24
C PHE A 109 19.40 -0.96 16.43
N VAL A 110 20.31 -1.42 17.30
CA VAL A 110 20.55 -0.80 18.61
C VAL A 110 21.69 0.21 18.55
N THR A 111 22.85 -0.21 18.06
CA THR A 111 24.06 0.61 17.92
C THR A 111 25.05 -0.03 16.96
N ASP A 112 25.92 0.77 16.39
CA ASP A 112 27.03 0.29 15.59
C ASP A 112 28.11 -0.39 16.44
N GLN A 113 28.84 -1.30 15.81
CA GLN A 113 30.06 -1.92 16.34
C GLN A 113 31.07 -2.14 15.21
N ALA A 114 32.31 -2.45 15.56
CA ALA A 114 33.32 -2.77 14.55
C ALA A 114 32.87 -3.95 13.66
N GLY A 115 32.81 -3.72 12.34
CA GLY A 115 32.41 -4.72 11.36
C GLY A 115 30.93 -5.08 11.32
N GLY A 116 30.03 -4.31 11.96
CA GLY A 116 28.62 -4.61 11.93
C GLY A 116 27.76 -3.76 12.85
N VAL A 117 26.67 -4.34 13.35
CA VAL A 117 25.67 -3.66 14.17
C VAL A 117 25.14 -4.57 15.28
N ARG A 118 24.83 -3.98 16.42
CA ARG A 118 24.05 -4.63 17.48
C ARG A 118 22.59 -4.61 17.11
N TYR A 119 21.95 -5.78 17.14
CA TYR A 119 20.57 -6.00 16.69
C TYR A 119 19.79 -6.80 17.73
N ARG A 120 18.55 -6.41 17.98
CA ARG A 120 17.67 -7.10 18.92
C ARG A 120 16.43 -7.58 18.18
N PRO A 121 16.40 -8.86 17.73
CA PRO A 121 15.23 -9.43 17.08
C PRO A 121 14.04 -9.51 18.04
N GLN A 122 12.84 -9.31 17.50
CA GLN A 122 11.59 -9.49 18.26
C GLN A 122 11.11 -10.94 18.20
N PHE A 123 11.42 -11.65 17.12
CA PHE A 123 10.98 -13.03 16.88
C PHE A 123 12.16 -13.95 16.55
N GLY A 124 11.92 -15.26 16.60
CA GLY A 124 12.92 -16.30 16.32
C GLY A 124 13.74 -16.68 17.55
N ASP A 125 14.79 -17.52 17.35
CA ASP A 125 15.59 -18.15 18.43
C ASP A 125 16.30 -17.14 19.34
N ASP A 126 16.64 -15.95 18.81
CA ASP A 126 17.30 -14.88 19.56
C ASP A 126 16.36 -13.80 20.05
N ALA A 127 15.06 -14.03 20.05
CA ALA A 127 14.05 -13.04 20.41
C ALA A 127 14.35 -12.37 21.75
N GLY A 128 14.36 -11.04 21.77
CA GLY A 128 14.63 -10.22 22.95
C GLY A 128 16.10 -10.12 23.36
N ARG A 129 17.02 -10.92 22.80
CA ARG A 129 18.47 -10.83 23.07
C ARG A 129 19.13 -9.88 22.07
N THR A 130 20.14 -9.14 22.52
CA THR A 130 20.96 -8.32 21.62
C THR A 130 22.10 -9.14 21.06
N ILE A 131 22.10 -9.36 19.76
CA ILE A 131 23.10 -10.10 19.00
C ILE A 131 23.91 -9.17 18.10
N SER A 132 25.00 -9.67 17.53
CA SER A 132 25.81 -8.98 16.53
C SER A 132 25.42 -9.43 15.14
N LEU A 133 25.17 -8.51 14.22
CA LEU A 133 24.99 -8.80 12.80
C LEU A 133 26.17 -8.21 12.02
N THR A 134 26.73 -9.00 11.12
CA THR A 134 27.63 -8.53 10.06
C THR A 134 26.80 -7.82 8.97
N PRO A 135 27.41 -7.04 8.05
CA PRO A 135 26.70 -6.49 6.90
C PRO A 135 25.96 -7.55 6.08
N ALA A 136 26.57 -8.71 5.87
CA ALA A 136 25.92 -9.83 5.18
C ALA A 136 24.67 -10.33 5.92
N ALA A 137 24.71 -10.41 7.25
CA ALA A 137 23.57 -10.83 8.06
C ALA A 137 22.45 -9.78 8.07
N VAL A 138 22.77 -8.48 7.97
CA VAL A 138 21.76 -7.43 7.75
C VAL A 138 21.08 -7.61 6.40
N CYS A 139 21.85 -7.89 5.34
CA CYS A 139 21.29 -8.19 4.02
C CYS A 139 20.37 -9.43 4.05
N GLU A 140 20.73 -10.46 4.80
CA GLU A 140 19.90 -11.66 4.94
C GLU A 140 18.57 -11.37 5.64
N GLU A 141 18.56 -10.55 6.69
CA GLU A 141 17.31 -10.07 7.33
C GLU A 141 16.37 -9.40 6.34
N LEU A 142 16.90 -8.70 5.34
CA LEU A 142 16.09 -8.01 4.33
C LEU A 142 15.64 -8.98 3.21
N ARG A 143 16.57 -9.79 2.67
CA ARG A 143 16.32 -10.66 1.52
C ARG A 143 15.43 -11.83 1.83
N ARG A 144 15.51 -12.37 3.04
CA ARG A 144 14.68 -13.50 3.48
C ARG A 144 13.19 -13.21 3.39
N VAL A 145 12.79 -11.96 3.68
CA VAL A 145 11.41 -11.48 3.48
C VAL A 145 11.01 -11.62 2.00
N GLY A 146 11.88 -11.17 1.09
CA GLY A 146 11.64 -11.26 -0.35
C GLY A 146 11.53 -12.69 -0.85
N THR A 147 12.35 -13.60 -0.31
CA THR A 147 12.31 -15.04 -0.65
C THR A 147 10.96 -15.65 -0.25
N ALA A 148 10.49 -15.40 0.97
CA ALA A 148 9.19 -15.88 1.45
C ALA A 148 8.03 -15.27 0.65
N PHE A 149 8.06 -13.97 0.39
CA PHE A 149 7.04 -13.29 -0.40
C PHE A 149 6.98 -13.82 -1.84
N ALA A 150 8.15 -14.04 -2.47
CA ALA A 150 8.22 -14.58 -3.82
C ALA A 150 7.67 -16.00 -3.91
N ALA A 151 7.89 -16.83 -2.90
CA ALA A 151 7.31 -18.17 -2.82
C ALA A 151 5.77 -18.17 -2.80
N HIS A 152 5.16 -17.11 -2.23
CA HIS A 152 3.70 -16.96 -2.16
C HIS A 152 3.10 -16.32 -3.40
N THR A 153 3.81 -15.37 -4.02
CA THR A 153 3.23 -14.48 -5.02
C THR A 153 3.81 -14.64 -6.43
N GLY A 154 4.96 -15.30 -6.55
CA GLY A 154 5.76 -15.34 -7.78
C GLY A 154 6.42 -13.99 -8.12
N ARG A 155 6.39 -13.00 -7.21
CA ARG A 155 6.93 -11.65 -7.42
C ARG A 155 7.98 -11.31 -6.37
N GLY A 156 9.03 -10.57 -6.76
CA GLY A 156 10.00 -10.01 -5.82
C GLY A 156 9.47 -8.76 -5.09
N LEU A 157 10.14 -8.40 -3.99
CA LEU A 157 9.93 -7.09 -3.35
C LEU A 157 10.52 -5.98 -4.22
N ASP A 158 9.99 -4.78 -4.06
CA ASP A 158 10.68 -3.56 -4.42
C ASP A 158 11.96 -3.43 -3.56
N ALA A 159 13.01 -2.81 -4.11
CA ALA A 159 14.29 -2.66 -3.40
C ALA A 159 14.21 -1.59 -2.28
N LEU A 160 13.16 -1.68 -1.48
CA LEU A 160 12.83 -0.79 -0.37
C LEU A 160 12.80 -1.56 0.95
N TRP A 161 13.20 -0.88 2.03
CA TRP A 161 13.05 -1.43 3.37
C TRP A 161 12.72 -0.36 4.39
N ARG A 162 12.12 -0.74 5.50
CA ARG A 162 11.86 0.09 6.66
C ARG A 162 12.42 -0.57 7.90
N ALA A 163 13.12 0.18 8.72
CA ALA A 163 13.61 -0.30 10.00
C ALA A 163 12.47 -0.37 11.01
N PRO A 164 12.29 -1.49 11.74
CA PRO A 164 11.32 -1.59 12.82
C PRO A 164 11.45 -0.46 13.85
N GLY A 165 10.32 0.20 14.16
CA GLY A 165 10.27 1.38 15.01
C GLY A 165 11.06 2.58 14.50
N GLY A 166 11.47 2.61 13.23
CA GLY A 166 12.28 3.66 12.63
C GLY A 166 13.74 3.71 13.12
N HIS A 167 14.17 2.72 13.91
CA HIS A 167 15.51 2.71 14.51
C HIS A 167 16.57 2.20 13.54
N THR A 168 17.45 3.11 13.10
CA THR A 168 18.57 2.82 12.22
C THR A 168 19.90 3.21 12.84
N THR A 169 20.98 2.62 12.33
CA THR A 169 22.35 3.03 12.60
C THR A 169 23.09 3.26 11.28
N PRO A 170 24.17 4.04 11.24
CA PRO A 170 24.99 4.21 10.05
C PRO A 170 25.41 2.89 9.37
N ASN A 171 25.88 1.92 10.15
CA ASN A 171 26.29 0.62 9.61
C ASN A 171 25.12 -0.20 9.05
N ALA A 172 23.94 -0.14 9.69
CA ALA A 172 22.74 -0.81 9.18
C ALA A 172 22.28 -0.20 7.85
N LEU A 173 22.28 1.14 7.75
CA LEU A 173 21.94 1.85 6.52
C LEU A 173 22.93 1.56 5.40
N ALA A 174 24.24 1.56 5.70
CA ALA A 174 25.27 1.23 4.72
C ALA A 174 25.12 -0.21 4.21
N ALA A 175 24.99 -1.19 5.12
CA ALA A 175 24.80 -2.59 4.75
C ALA A 175 23.55 -2.81 3.88
N ALA A 176 22.43 -2.19 4.24
CA ALA A 176 21.20 -2.28 3.43
C ALA A 176 21.39 -1.66 2.03
N LYS A 177 22.04 -0.51 1.94
CA LYS A 177 22.36 0.15 0.66
C LYS A 177 23.27 -0.72 -0.20
N ASP A 178 24.31 -1.32 0.37
CA ASP A 178 25.27 -2.15 -0.35
C ASP A 178 24.62 -3.43 -0.90
N CYS A 179 23.57 -3.93 -0.25
CA CYS A 179 22.77 -5.02 -0.80
C CYS A 179 21.54 -4.57 -1.62
N GLY A 180 21.47 -3.31 -1.97
CA GLY A 180 20.54 -2.77 -2.97
C GLY A 180 19.24 -2.23 -2.40
N PHE A 181 19.07 -2.13 -1.07
CA PHE A 181 17.83 -1.63 -0.47
C PHE A 181 17.92 -0.17 -0.06
N ALA A 182 16.92 0.63 -0.42
CA ALA A 182 16.76 2.01 0.05
C ALA A 182 15.86 2.04 1.31
N HIS A 183 16.33 2.76 2.35
CA HIS A 183 15.56 2.92 3.58
C HIS A 183 14.43 3.94 3.40
N VAL A 184 13.22 3.58 3.82
CA VAL A 184 12.03 4.43 3.76
C VAL A 184 11.62 4.86 5.16
N ARG A 185 11.52 6.17 5.37
CA ARG A 185 10.94 6.77 6.57
C ARG A 185 9.50 7.22 6.27
N TRP A 186 8.85 7.78 7.27
CA TRP A 186 7.56 8.47 7.12
C TRP A 186 7.70 9.94 7.46
N ALA A 187 6.77 10.76 6.98
CA ALA A 187 6.67 12.16 7.35
C ALA A 187 6.23 12.29 8.82
N GLU A 188 6.57 13.37 9.49
CA GLU A 188 6.11 13.61 10.87
C GLU A 188 4.56 13.60 10.93
N ALA A 189 3.91 14.33 10.04
CA ALA A 189 2.45 14.30 9.90
C ALA A 189 1.89 12.96 9.40
N GLY A 190 2.74 12.15 8.77
CA GLY A 190 2.40 10.82 8.26
C GLY A 190 2.39 9.71 9.31
N PHE A 191 2.90 9.97 10.52
CA PHE A 191 2.76 9.04 11.63
C PHE A 191 1.32 9.01 12.12
N LEU A 192 0.54 8.00 11.69
CA LEU A 192 -0.89 7.92 12.00
C LEU A 192 -1.20 7.58 13.45
N GLY A 193 -0.19 7.16 14.23
CA GLY A 193 -0.29 6.95 15.68
C GLY A 193 -1.08 5.71 16.09
N ASP A 194 -1.30 4.78 15.18
CA ASP A 194 -2.06 3.55 15.41
C ASP A 194 -1.41 2.59 16.42
N GLU A 195 -0.14 2.80 16.77
CA GLU A 195 0.58 2.07 17.83
C GLU A 195 0.51 2.75 19.21
N LEU A 196 0.00 3.98 19.28
CA LEU A 196 -0.13 4.72 20.55
C LEU A 196 -1.29 4.16 21.39
N PRO A 197 -1.21 4.23 22.74
CA PRO A 197 -2.29 3.79 23.62
C PRO A 197 -3.60 4.53 23.32
N SER A 198 -4.69 3.79 23.06
CA SER A 198 -5.97 4.37 22.63
C SER A 198 -6.69 5.19 23.71
N ASP A 199 -6.41 4.94 24.98
CA ASP A 199 -6.92 5.73 26.13
C ASP A 199 -6.33 7.15 26.17
N LYS A 200 -5.08 7.32 25.73
CA LYS A 200 -4.40 8.62 25.64
C LYS A 200 -4.54 9.28 24.27
N TYR A 201 -4.64 8.49 23.24
CA TYR A 201 -4.70 8.90 21.83
C TYR A 201 -5.91 8.25 21.16
N PRO A 202 -7.12 8.72 21.45
CA PRO A 202 -8.33 8.14 20.83
C PRO A 202 -8.33 8.34 19.32
N ASN A 203 -8.97 7.39 18.62
CA ASN A 203 -9.00 7.35 17.15
C ASN A 203 -9.45 8.67 16.52
N ARG A 204 -10.46 9.33 17.10
CA ARG A 204 -10.93 10.64 16.62
C ARG A 204 -9.82 11.70 16.63
N LEU A 205 -9.04 11.78 17.70
CA LEU A 205 -7.92 12.73 17.79
C LEU A 205 -6.84 12.45 16.74
N LEU A 206 -6.50 11.19 16.51
CA LEU A 206 -5.51 10.79 15.51
C LEU A 206 -6.00 11.13 14.10
N LEU A 207 -7.25 10.82 13.79
CA LEU A 207 -7.88 11.14 12.50
C LEU A 207 -7.91 12.65 12.26
N GLU A 208 -8.35 13.45 13.23
CA GLU A 208 -8.40 14.91 13.12
C GLU A 208 -7.00 15.52 12.86
N ARG A 209 -5.97 15.03 13.56
CA ARG A 209 -4.57 15.44 13.33
C ARG A 209 -4.12 15.08 11.92
N ALA A 210 -4.31 13.84 11.50
CA ALA A 210 -3.92 13.37 10.18
C ALA A 210 -4.60 14.18 9.06
N LEU A 211 -5.92 14.39 9.16
CA LEU A 211 -6.67 15.20 8.19
C LEU A 211 -6.24 16.66 8.17
N ARG A 212 -5.81 17.24 9.28
CA ARG A 212 -5.33 18.62 9.35
C ARG A 212 -3.90 18.76 8.82
N ASP A 213 -3.00 17.84 9.18
CA ASP A 213 -1.54 18.06 9.08
C ASP A 213 -0.89 17.42 7.85
N ILE A 214 -1.45 16.33 7.30
CA ILE A 214 -0.90 15.65 6.11
C ILE A 214 -0.92 16.60 4.89
N ARG A 215 0.17 16.56 4.10
CA ARG A 215 0.39 17.41 2.92
C ARG A 215 0.83 16.57 1.70
N ASP A 216 0.90 17.23 0.57
CA ASP A 216 1.50 16.68 -0.66
C ASP A 216 2.92 16.18 -0.40
N GLY A 217 3.23 15.00 -0.89
CA GLY A 217 4.53 14.34 -0.74
C GLY A 217 4.68 13.48 0.52
N ASP A 218 3.75 13.52 1.47
CA ASP A 218 3.89 12.80 2.73
C ASP A 218 3.79 11.28 2.56
N VAL A 219 4.74 10.58 3.15
CA VAL A 219 4.69 9.12 3.37
C VAL A 219 3.98 8.86 4.69
N LEU A 220 2.83 8.18 4.63
CA LEU A 220 2.00 7.83 5.78
C LEU A 220 2.38 6.43 6.28
N MET A 221 2.31 6.21 7.60
CA MET A 221 2.65 4.93 8.23
C MET A 221 1.56 4.50 9.22
N ALA A 222 1.09 3.28 9.03
CA ALA A 222 0.26 2.51 9.94
C ALA A 222 0.61 1.02 9.85
N HIS A 223 -0.12 0.17 10.57
CA HIS A 223 0.12 -1.27 10.64
C HIS A 223 -1.15 -2.06 10.27
N LEU A 224 -0.97 -3.31 9.85
CA LEU A 224 -2.08 -4.25 9.63
C LEU A 224 -2.68 -4.78 10.95
N GLY A 225 -2.35 -4.14 12.04
CA GLY A 225 -2.85 -4.36 13.38
C GLY A 225 -1.76 -4.27 14.45
N ILE A 226 -2.12 -3.77 15.61
CA ILE A 226 -1.23 -3.60 16.77
C ILE A 226 -1.73 -4.44 17.93
N TRP A 227 -0.83 -5.21 18.56
CA TRP A 227 -1.16 -6.08 19.69
C TRP A 227 -1.65 -5.32 20.92
N SER A 228 -0.99 -4.22 21.24
CA SER A 228 -1.22 -3.48 22.49
C SER A 228 -2.37 -2.46 22.41
N ARG A 229 -2.85 -2.12 21.20
CA ARG A 229 -3.91 -1.12 21.05
C ARG A 229 -5.29 -1.74 21.29
N LYS A 230 -6.02 -1.19 22.25
CA LYS A 230 -7.36 -1.71 22.66
C LYS A 230 -8.45 -1.31 21.67
N ASP A 231 -8.43 -0.05 21.20
CA ASP A 231 -9.35 0.48 20.20
C ASP A 231 -8.60 0.61 18.88
N PRO A 232 -8.78 -0.33 17.92
CA PRO A 232 -7.97 -0.38 16.70
C PRO A 232 -8.20 0.84 15.81
N PHE A 233 -7.12 1.34 15.21
CA PHE A 233 -7.18 2.48 14.29
C PHE A 233 -7.60 2.07 12.87
N ALA A 234 -7.53 0.79 12.51
CA ALA A 234 -7.79 0.29 11.16
C ALA A 234 -9.10 0.82 10.54
N PRO A 235 -10.26 0.88 11.23
CA PRO A 235 -11.48 1.46 10.68
C PRO A 235 -11.35 2.94 10.31
N MET A 236 -10.43 3.67 10.93
CA MET A 236 -10.21 5.10 10.66
C MET A 236 -9.53 5.36 9.32
N LEU A 237 -8.93 4.34 8.69
CA LEU A 237 -8.38 4.48 7.34
C LEU A 237 -9.47 4.84 6.32
N ASP A 238 -10.71 4.40 6.53
CA ASP A 238 -11.83 4.73 5.66
C ASP A 238 -12.14 6.24 5.62
N PRO A 239 -12.48 6.90 6.74
CA PRO A 239 -12.69 8.34 6.73
C PRO A 239 -11.39 9.14 6.48
N LEU A 240 -10.22 8.61 6.80
CA LEU A 240 -8.96 9.26 6.48
C LEU A 240 -8.74 9.35 4.97
N ILE A 241 -8.91 8.24 4.26
CA ILE A 241 -8.74 8.20 2.80
C ILE A 241 -9.76 9.10 2.13
N ALA A 242 -11.03 9.05 2.55
CA ALA A 242 -12.09 9.91 2.03
C ALA A 242 -11.74 11.40 2.20
N GLY A 243 -11.42 11.81 3.43
CA GLY A 243 -11.12 13.21 3.72
C GLY A 243 -9.84 13.73 3.05
N LEU A 244 -8.81 12.90 2.85
CA LEU A 244 -7.62 13.29 2.09
C LEU A 244 -7.95 13.44 0.60
N LYS A 245 -8.79 12.57 0.03
CA LYS A 245 -9.28 12.70 -1.35
C LYS A 245 -10.12 13.96 -1.54
N GLU A 246 -11.04 14.30 -0.62
CA GLU A 246 -11.80 15.55 -0.63
C GLU A 246 -10.90 16.79 -0.61
N ARG A 247 -9.73 16.70 0.02
CA ARG A 247 -8.69 17.72 -0.03
C ARG A 247 -7.92 17.74 -1.36
N GLY A 248 -8.23 16.84 -2.32
CA GLY A 248 -7.58 16.71 -3.61
C GLY A 248 -6.23 15.99 -3.55
N LEU A 249 -5.97 15.18 -2.50
CA LEU A 249 -4.77 14.36 -2.40
C LEU A 249 -5.06 12.97 -2.96
N CYS A 250 -4.27 12.55 -3.95
CA CYS A 250 -4.34 11.23 -4.55
C CYS A 250 -3.34 10.28 -3.89
N PHE A 251 -3.74 9.03 -3.73
CA PHE A 251 -2.88 8.00 -3.16
C PHE A 251 -2.04 7.33 -4.26
N ARG A 252 -0.76 7.12 -3.97
CA ARG A 252 0.20 6.45 -4.84
C ARG A 252 1.07 5.49 -4.04
N THR A 253 1.65 4.50 -4.72
CA THR A 253 2.67 3.64 -4.12
C THR A 253 4.04 4.33 -4.13
N LEU A 254 4.99 3.83 -3.32
CA LEU A 254 6.36 4.34 -3.33
C LEU A 254 7.09 4.12 -4.66
N ARG A 255 6.56 3.29 -5.57
CA ARG A 255 7.07 3.18 -6.95
C ARG A 255 6.95 4.48 -7.73
N GLU A 256 6.05 5.36 -7.30
CA GLU A 256 5.80 6.65 -7.95
C GLU A 256 6.37 7.83 -7.14
N HIS A 257 6.88 7.56 -5.91
CA HIS A 257 7.44 8.61 -5.06
C HIS A 257 8.76 9.15 -5.64
N PRO A 258 8.93 10.48 -5.81
CA PRO A 258 10.14 11.06 -6.43
C PRO A 258 11.46 10.60 -5.80
N GLY A 259 11.50 10.44 -4.48
CA GLY A 259 12.71 10.01 -3.75
C GLY A 259 12.97 8.51 -3.75
N TYR A 260 12.01 7.67 -4.14
CA TYR A 260 12.13 6.21 -4.04
C TYR A 260 11.91 5.47 -5.36
N ARG A 261 11.32 6.09 -6.38
CA ARG A 261 10.95 5.45 -7.65
C ARG A 261 12.12 4.77 -8.37
N ALA A 262 13.33 5.26 -8.19
CA ALA A 262 14.52 4.68 -8.84
C ALA A 262 14.91 3.32 -8.23
N GLN A 263 14.61 3.10 -6.94
CA GLN A 263 14.88 1.88 -6.19
C GLN A 263 13.65 0.97 -6.10
N ALA A 264 12.45 1.54 -6.23
CA ALA A 264 11.18 0.81 -6.15
C ALA A 264 10.87 0.04 -7.46
N VAL A 265 11.87 -0.62 -8.02
CA VAL A 265 11.69 -1.57 -9.13
C VAL A 265 11.83 -2.96 -8.53
N PRO A 266 10.88 -3.89 -8.75
CA PRO A 266 11.01 -5.25 -8.27
C PRO A 266 12.35 -5.82 -8.73
N ALA A 267 13.18 -6.27 -7.77
CA ALA A 267 14.39 -7.00 -8.13
C ALA A 267 13.95 -8.17 -9.02
N ARG A 268 14.38 -8.20 -10.27
CA ARG A 268 14.17 -9.37 -11.13
C ARG A 268 14.78 -10.54 -10.36
N LEU A 269 13.95 -11.54 -10.06
CA LEU A 269 14.46 -12.81 -9.57
C LEU A 269 15.55 -13.20 -10.56
N ALA A 270 16.80 -13.24 -10.09
CA ALA A 270 17.90 -13.74 -10.91
C ALA A 270 17.46 -15.12 -11.37
N ALA A 271 17.16 -15.27 -12.66
CA ALA A 271 16.90 -16.55 -13.24
C ALA A 271 18.11 -17.39 -12.87
N SER A 272 17.91 -18.41 -12.03
CA SER A 272 18.93 -19.38 -11.71
C SER A 272 19.32 -19.99 -13.05
N ALA A 273 20.49 -19.59 -13.57
CA ALA A 273 21.16 -20.25 -14.64
C ALA A 273 21.67 -21.61 -14.09
N ALA A 274 20.73 -22.51 -13.87
CA ALA A 274 20.96 -23.93 -13.85
C ALA A 274 20.91 -24.42 -15.30
N GLY A 275 21.85 -23.96 -16.08
CA GLY A 275 22.20 -24.52 -17.37
C GLY A 275 23.13 -25.69 -17.10
N GLY A 276 22.63 -26.90 -17.28
CA GLY A 276 23.38 -28.09 -17.22
C GLY A 276 24.60 -28.12 -18.18
N ARG A 277 25.64 -28.77 -17.75
CA ARG A 277 26.50 -29.63 -18.57
C ARG A 277 26.80 -30.89 -17.77
#